data_44800be3072bab86870274244c7c7fe3
#
_entry.id   44800be3072bab86870274244c7c7fe3
#
_cell.length_a   1.000
_cell.length_b   1.000
_cell.length_c   1.000
_cell.angle_alpha   90.00
_cell.angle_beta   90.00
_cell.angle_gamma   90.00
#
_symmetry.space_group_name_H-M   'P 1'
#
loop_
_entity.id
_entity.type
_entity.pdbx_description
1 polymer ?
#
loop_
_entity_poly.entity_id
_entity_poly.type
_entity_poly.pdbx_seq_one_letter_code
_entity_poly.pdbx_strand_id
1 'polypeptide(L)'
;MISNKTACNNPLFGKILTAMVTPFTENGNVDYELAIKLSNYLFENGSDGIVLCGTTGESPTLSWAEQHDLFIAVKGSLDPSCKVIVGTGSNCTSEAVEATKKAYESGADGALVVVPYYNKPPQEGLYQHFSSIANSAKD
;
A
#
# COMPACT_ATOMS: atom_id res chain seq x y z
N MET A 1 -7.83 -44.06 9.93
CA MET A 1 -6.69 -43.19 9.55
C MET A 1 -7.27 -41.88 9.12
N ILE A 2 -7.21 -40.87 9.99
CA ILE A 2 -7.71 -39.53 9.71
C ILE A 2 -6.53 -38.79 9.09
N SER A 3 -6.61 -38.53 7.78
CA SER A 3 -5.64 -37.71 7.06
C SER A 3 -5.82 -36.26 7.47
N ASN A 4 -5.03 -35.79 8.43
CA ASN A 4 -4.86 -34.38 8.70
C ASN A 4 -4.06 -33.74 7.53
N LYS A 5 -4.76 -33.37 6.46
CA LYS A 5 -4.26 -32.36 5.56
C LYS A 5 -4.37 -31.04 6.30
N THR A 6 -3.32 -30.64 7.00
CA THR A 6 -3.07 -29.22 7.33
C THR A 6 -3.03 -28.48 6.00
N ALA A 7 -4.14 -27.83 5.64
CA ALA A 7 -4.15 -26.86 4.60
C ALA A 7 -3.15 -25.77 5.04
N CYS A 8 -2.00 -25.71 4.38
CA CYS A 8 -1.09 -24.59 4.50
C CYS A 8 -1.86 -23.39 3.92
N ASN A 9 -2.58 -22.66 4.79
CA ASN A 9 -3.20 -21.41 4.40
C ASN A 9 -2.06 -20.44 4.05
N ASN A 10 -1.76 -20.35 2.76
CA ASN A 10 -0.86 -19.30 2.29
C ASN A 10 -1.54 -17.96 2.63
N PRO A 11 -0.90 -17.08 3.42
CA PRO A 11 -1.49 -15.78 3.73
C PRO A 11 -1.79 -15.03 2.43
N LEU A 12 -2.90 -14.29 2.39
CA LEU A 12 -3.36 -13.55 1.20
C LEU A 12 -2.26 -12.68 0.57
N PHE A 13 -1.42 -12.07 1.41
CA PHE A 13 -0.33 -11.17 0.99
C PHE A 13 1.07 -11.80 1.16
N GLY A 14 1.18 -13.09 1.46
CA GLY A 14 2.46 -13.70 1.81
C GLY A 14 2.81 -13.53 3.28
N LYS A 15 4.09 -13.76 3.63
CA LYS A 15 4.59 -13.75 5.02
C LYS A 15 5.43 -12.52 5.34
N ILE A 16 6.11 -11.98 4.33
CA ILE A 16 7.03 -10.85 4.48
C ILE A 16 6.60 -9.73 3.53
N LEU A 17 6.14 -8.63 4.12
CA LEU A 17 5.80 -7.40 3.40
C LEU A 17 6.81 -6.34 3.78
N THR A 18 7.56 -5.83 2.81
CA THR A 18 8.57 -4.82 3.07
C THR A 18 8.02 -3.41 2.87
N ALA A 19 8.04 -2.60 3.93
CA ALA A 19 7.75 -1.17 3.83
C ALA A 19 8.92 -0.48 3.11
N MET A 20 8.71 -0.12 1.86
CA MET A 20 9.74 0.44 0.99
C MET A 20 9.88 1.95 1.21
N VAL A 21 11.13 2.44 1.22
CA VAL A 21 11.41 3.87 1.13
C VAL A 21 11.05 4.39 -0.25
N THR A 22 10.72 5.67 -0.37
CA THR A 22 10.58 6.33 -1.66
C THR A 22 11.92 6.93 -2.07
N PRO A 23 12.55 6.45 -3.15
CA PRO A 23 13.76 7.08 -3.66
C PRO A 23 13.48 8.45 -4.27
N PHE A 24 14.39 9.39 -4.03
CA PHE A 24 14.33 10.73 -4.62
C PHE A 24 15.60 11.03 -5.41
N THR A 25 15.43 11.80 -6.46
CA THR A 25 16.53 12.39 -7.21
C THR A 25 17.24 13.48 -6.38
N GLU A 26 18.43 13.91 -6.80
CA GLU A 26 19.15 15.03 -6.16
C GLU A 26 18.33 16.35 -6.13
N ASN A 27 17.36 16.48 -7.02
CA ASN A 27 16.46 17.65 -7.09
C ASN A 27 15.20 17.49 -6.22
N GLY A 28 15.07 16.40 -5.47
CA GLY A 28 13.93 16.13 -4.58
C GLY A 28 12.68 15.57 -5.27
N ASN A 29 12.74 15.22 -6.55
CA ASN A 29 11.64 14.56 -7.25
C ASN A 29 11.67 13.05 -6.98
N VAL A 30 10.53 12.36 -7.08
CA VAL A 30 10.48 10.91 -6.97
C VAL A 30 11.30 10.26 -8.09
N ASP A 31 12.21 9.36 -7.72
CA ASP A 31 13.00 8.56 -8.66
C ASP A 31 12.29 7.24 -8.94
N TYR A 32 11.42 7.24 -9.94
CA TYR A 32 10.64 6.05 -10.32
C TYR A 32 11.51 4.91 -10.83
N GLU A 33 12.62 5.20 -11.52
CA GLU A 33 13.54 4.16 -12.02
C GLU A 33 14.25 3.45 -10.87
N LEU A 34 14.70 4.20 -9.88
CA LEU A 34 15.33 3.63 -8.70
C LEU A 34 14.32 2.88 -7.84
N ALA A 35 13.08 3.38 -7.75
CA ALA A 35 11.99 2.70 -7.04
C ALA A 35 11.68 1.32 -7.68
N ILE A 36 11.63 1.24 -9.00
CA ILE A 36 11.47 -0.02 -9.74
C ILE A 36 12.62 -0.98 -9.43
N LYS A 37 13.86 -0.52 -9.50
CA LYS A 37 15.05 -1.35 -9.20
C LYS A 37 15.03 -1.86 -7.75
N LEU A 38 14.69 -0.98 -6.80
CA LEU A 38 14.61 -1.33 -5.39
C LEU A 38 13.49 -2.34 -5.11
N SER A 39 12.31 -2.16 -5.67
CA SER A 39 11.18 -3.08 -5.46
C SER A 39 11.47 -4.48 -6.00
N ASN A 40 12.09 -4.59 -7.19
CA ASN A 40 12.51 -5.87 -7.74
C ASN A 40 13.60 -6.52 -6.87
N TYR A 41 14.58 -5.74 -6.41
CA TYR A 41 15.62 -6.24 -5.50
C TYR A 41 15.02 -6.80 -4.21
N LEU A 42 14.07 -6.11 -3.60
CA LEU A 42 13.40 -6.57 -2.37
C LEU A 42 12.62 -7.86 -2.60
N PHE A 43 11.90 -7.97 -3.71
CA PHE A 43 11.16 -9.17 -4.08
C PHE A 43 12.11 -10.36 -4.32
N GLU A 44 13.17 -10.19 -5.09
CA GLU A 44 14.17 -11.22 -5.38
C GLU A 44 14.93 -11.67 -4.13
N ASN A 45 14.99 -10.83 -3.09
CA ASN A 45 15.65 -11.14 -1.81
C ASN A 45 14.68 -11.53 -0.69
N GLY A 46 13.47 -11.99 -1.02
CA GLY A 46 12.60 -12.71 -0.10
C GLY A 46 11.39 -11.96 0.43
N SER A 47 11.08 -10.78 -0.09
CA SER A 47 9.80 -10.13 0.18
C SER A 47 8.69 -10.79 -0.63
N ASP A 48 7.59 -11.15 -0.01
CA ASP A 48 6.38 -11.64 -0.71
C ASP A 48 5.56 -10.48 -1.30
N GLY A 49 5.75 -9.29 -0.74
CA GLY A 49 5.11 -8.08 -1.23
C GLY A 49 5.79 -6.81 -0.75
N ILE A 50 5.40 -5.71 -1.37
CA ILE A 50 5.95 -4.37 -1.12
C ILE A 50 4.84 -3.45 -0.63
N VAL A 51 5.13 -2.66 0.40
CA VAL A 51 4.23 -1.60 0.88
C VAL A 51 4.78 -0.25 0.43
N LEU A 52 4.05 0.41 -0.46
CA LEU A 52 4.37 1.74 -0.98
C LEU A 52 3.63 2.83 -0.21
N CYS A 53 4.21 4.01 -0.15
CA CYS A 53 3.57 5.19 0.42
C CYS A 53 3.03 4.99 1.85
N GLY A 54 3.71 4.14 2.64
CA GLY A 54 3.53 4.08 4.09
C GLY A 54 4.38 5.15 4.78
N THR A 55 4.51 5.07 6.10
CA THR A 55 5.36 5.98 6.88
C THR A 55 6.82 5.92 6.42
N THR A 56 7.34 4.72 6.16
CA THR A 56 8.71 4.52 5.65
C THR A 56 8.91 5.15 4.27
N GLY A 57 7.86 5.15 3.45
CA GLY A 57 7.85 5.76 2.11
C GLY A 57 7.52 7.25 2.11
N GLU A 58 7.50 7.90 3.27
CA GLU A 58 7.32 9.35 3.42
C GLU A 58 6.04 9.90 2.77
N SER A 59 4.92 9.13 2.83
CA SER A 59 3.66 9.52 2.18
C SER A 59 3.22 10.98 2.40
N PRO A 60 3.43 11.62 3.58
CA PRO A 60 3.03 13.02 3.77
C PRO A 60 3.83 14.03 2.96
N THR A 61 4.99 13.66 2.42
CA THR A 61 5.84 14.55 1.60
C THR A 61 5.57 14.38 0.10
N LEU A 62 4.72 13.42 -0.27
CA LEU A 62 4.33 13.12 -1.64
C LEU A 62 2.91 13.64 -1.93
N SER A 63 2.71 14.22 -3.09
CA SER A 63 1.37 14.48 -3.60
C SER A 63 0.65 13.16 -3.94
N TRP A 64 -0.68 13.17 -3.94
CA TRP A 64 -1.48 12.00 -4.35
C TRP A 64 -1.18 11.54 -5.79
N ALA A 65 -0.76 12.47 -6.67
CA ALA A 65 -0.35 12.14 -8.03
C ALA A 65 0.97 11.34 -8.03
N GLU A 66 1.99 11.81 -7.31
CA GLU A 66 3.28 11.12 -7.18
C GLU A 66 3.13 9.72 -6.55
N GLN A 67 2.28 9.59 -5.51
CA GLN A 67 1.99 8.30 -4.89
C GLN A 67 1.34 7.33 -5.88
N HIS A 68 0.40 7.80 -6.68
CA HIS A 68 -0.25 7.00 -7.70
C HIS A 68 0.71 6.59 -8.81
N ASP A 69 1.50 7.53 -9.33
CA ASP A 69 2.47 7.27 -10.39
C ASP A 69 3.56 6.29 -9.93
N LEU A 70 4.00 6.42 -8.66
CA LEU A 70 4.93 5.48 -8.04
C LEU A 70 4.32 4.07 -7.96
N PHE A 71 3.07 3.96 -7.55
CA PHE A 71 2.37 2.69 -7.52
C PHE A 71 2.29 2.06 -8.91
N ILE A 72 1.86 2.81 -9.93
CA ILE A 72 1.74 2.31 -11.30
C ILE A 72 3.09 1.84 -11.84
N ALA A 73 4.16 2.63 -11.63
CA ALA A 73 5.50 2.30 -12.08
C ALA A 73 6.01 0.99 -11.45
N VAL A 74 5.89 0.87 -10.14
CA VAL A 74 6.34 -0.31 -9.39
C VAL A 74 5.49 -1.54 -9.73
N LYS A 75 4.15 -1.42 -9.68
CA LYS A 75 3.22 -2.53 -9.96
C LYS A 75 3.41 -3.08 -11.38
N GLY A 76 3.63 -2.20 -12.35
CA GLY A 76 3.84 -2.59 -13.75
C GLY A 76 5.17 -3.28 -14.02
N SER A 77 6.14 -3.20 -13.10
CA SER A 77 7.48 -3.77 -13.26
C SER A 77 7.74 -5.05 -12.47
N LEU A 78 6.92 -5.31 -11.45
CA LEU A 78 7.07 -6.47 -10.57
C LEU A 78 6.48 -7.74 -11.17
N ASP A 79 7.02 -8.89 -10.74
CA ASP A 79 6.40 -10.18 -10.99
C ASP A 79 4.96 -10.19 -10.46
N PRO A 80 3.98 -10.73 -11.21
CA PRO A 80 2.58 -10.77 -10.79
C PRO A 80 2.30 -11.47 -9.45
N SER A 81 3.22 -12.34 -9.00
CA SER A 81 3.10 -12.99 -7.69
C SER A 81 3.46 -12.06 -6.52
N CYS A 82 4.25 -11.01 -6.77
CA CYS A 82 4.58 -10.01 -5.76
C CYS A 82 3.37 -9.13 -5.45
N LYS A 83 3.02 -9.06 -4.16
CA LYS A 83 1.89 -8.25 -3.71
C LYS A 83 2.28 -6.80 -3.52
N VAL A 84 1.45 -5.88 -4.00
CA VAL A 84 1.67 -4.44 -3.83
C VAL A 84 0.55 -3.84 -3.01
N ILE A 85 0.91 -3.37 -1.82
CA ILE A 85 0.02 -2.69 -0.87
C ILE A 85 0.36 -1.20 -0.92
N VAL A 86 -0.65 -0.35 -0.97
CA VAL A 86 -0.46 1.11 -1.06
C VAL A 86 -0.97 1.80 0.19
N GLY A 87 -0.20 2.74 0.72
CA GLY A 87 -0.67 3.67 1.74
C GLY A 87 -1.70 4.63 1.15
N THR A 88 -2.95 4.54 1.62
CA THR A 88 -4.06 5.38 1.16
C THR A 88 -4.70 6.18 2.28
N GLY A 89 -4.13 6.08 3.49
CA GLY A 89 -4.66 6.73 4.67
C GLY A 89 -4.42 8.24 4.67
N SER A 90 -5.42 8.97 5.16
CA SER A 90 -5.36 10.39 5.48
C SER A 90 -6.15 10.65 6.77
N ASN A 91 -5.89 11.77 7.44
CA ASN A 91 -6.74 12.24 8.53
C ASN A 91 -8.05 12.88 8.02
N CYS A 92 -8.20 13.05 6.70
CA CYS A 92 -9.42 13.44 6.01
C CYS A 92 -10.08 12.21 5.40
N THR A 93 -11.31 11.88 5.83
CA THR A 93 -12.02 10.68 5.38
C THR A 93 -12.27 10.67 3.87
N SER A 94 -12.65 11.81 3.29
CA SER A 94 -12.91 11.91 1.85
C SER A 94 -11.66 11.65 1.00
N GLU A 95 -10.51 12.16 1.41
CA GLU A 95 -9.24 11.89 0.75
C GLU A 95 -8.86 10.41 0.82
N ALA A 96 -8.97 9.80 2.01
CA ALA A 96 -8.66 8.38 2.19
C ALA A 96 -9.61 7.46 1.38
N VAL A 97 -10.89 7.82 1.28
CA VAL A 97 -11.89 7.13 0.44
C VAL A 97 -11.49 7.22 -1.03
N GLU A 98 -11.18 8.41 -1.54
CA GLU A 98 -10.80 8.63 -2.93
C GLU A 98 -9.50 7.91 -3.29
N ALA A 99 -8.48 8.03 -2.43
CA ALA A 99 -7.20 7.34 -2.62
C ALA A 99 -7.34 5.82 -2.61
N THR A 100 -8.14 5.27 -1.69
CA THR A 100 -8.37 3.82 -1.62
C THR A 100 -9.15 3.31 -2.82
N LYS A 101 -10.18 4.04 -3.27
CA LYS A 101 -10.92 3.71 -4.48
C LYS A 101 -10.01 3.71 -5.71
N LYS A 102 -9.19 4.75 -5.87
CA LYS A 102 -8.25 4.86 -6.99
C LYS A 102 -7.21 3.74 -6.97
N ALA A 103 -6.67 3.38 -5.80
CA ALA A 103 -5.73 2.27 -5.65
C ALA A 103 -6.38 0.93 -6.05
N TYR A 104 -7.61 0.68 -5.59
CA TYR A 104 -8.40 -0.51 -5.96
C TYR A 104 -8.63 -0.59 -7.47
N GLU A 105 -9.16 0.47 -8.09
CA GLU A 105 -9.41 0.55 -9.53
C GLU A 105 -8.14 0.37 -10.37
N SER A 106 -6.99 0.74 -9.82
CA SER A 106 -5.67 0.58 -10.45
C SER A 106 -5.01 -0.77 -10.18
N GLY A 107 -5.67 -1.69 -9.46
CA GLY A 107 -5.21 -3.05 -9.24
C GLY A 107 -4.23 -3.25 -8.08
N ALA A 108 -4.29 -2.42 -7.04
CA ALA A 108 -3.57 -2.68 -5.79
C ALA A 108 -4.07 -3.97 -5.13
N ASP A 109 -3.16 -4.77 -4.58
CA ASP A 109 -3.52 -6.00 -3.86
C ASP A 109 -4.09 -5.71 -2.46
N GLY A 110 -3.81 -4.53 -1.91
CA GLY A 110 -4.33 -4.08 -0.62
C GLY A 110 -4.05 -2.60 -0.36
N ALA A 111 -4.72 -2.07 0.66
CA ALA A 111 -4.54 -0.70 1.13
C ALA A 111 -4.06 -0.69 2.59
N LEU A 112 -3.08 0.15 2.90
CA LEU A 112 -2.64 0.43 4.26
C LEU A 112 -3.19 1.78 4.68
N VAL A 113 -4.10 1.78 5.67
CA VAL A 113 -4.80 2.98 6.12
C VAL A 113 -4.35 3.34 7.53
N VAL A 114 -3.68 4.47 7.66
CA VAL A 114 -3.26 5.00 8.96
C VAL A 114 -4.48 5.54 9.73
N VAL A 115 -4.43 5.42 11.06
CA VAL A 115 -5.41 6.08 11.95
C VAL A 115 -5.33 7.60 11.73
N PRO A 116 -6.46 8.33 11.66
CA PRO A 116 -6.45 9.77 11.53
C PRO A 116 -5.55 10.42 12.59
N TYR A 117 -4.51 11.08 12.12
CA TYR A 117 -3.53 11.80 12.92
C TYR A 117 -3.96 13.24 13.12
N TYR A 118 -3.43 13.92 14.13
CA TYR A 118 -3.66 15.31 14.49
C TYR A 118 -5.05 15.59 15.06
N ASN A 119 -6.15 15.32 14.33
CA ASN A 119 -7.54 15.63 14.71
C ASN A 119 -8.14 14.69 15.77
N LYS A 120 -7.49 13.58 16.12
CA LYS A 120 -7.83 12.66 17.23
C LYS A 120 -9.34 12.37 17.37
N PRO A 121 -9.97 11.74 16.36
CA PRO A 121 -11.39 11.44 16.43
C PRO A 121 -11.74 10.47 17.57
N PRO A 122 -12.97 10.51 18.11
CA PRO A 122 -13.43 9.52 19.08
C PRO A 122 -13.62 8.14 18.41
N GLN A 123 -13.80 7.08 19.21
CA GLN A 123 -13.89 5.70 18.71
C GLN A 123 -14.98 5.52 17.64
N GLU A 124 -16.16 6.12 17.84
CA GLU A 124 -17.21 6.11 16.83
C GLU A 124 -16.78 6.80 15.53
N GLY A 125 -16.06 7.92 15.62
CA GLY A 125 -15.49 8.61 14.46
C GLY A 125 -14.47 7.74 13.72
N LEU A 126 -13.63 6.98 14.43
CA LEU A 126 -12.71 6.00 13.84
C LEU A 126 -13.47 4.88 13.11
N TYR A 127 -14.50 4.33 13.73
CA TYR A 127 -15.34 3.31 13.12
C TYR A 127 -15.97 3.79 11.81
N GLN A 128 -16.56 4.99 11.81
CA GLN A 128 -17.16 5.58 10.62
C GLN A 128 -16.13 5.88 9.54
N HIS A 129 -14.94 6.39 9.93
CA HIS A 129 -13.84 6.64 9.02
C HIS A 129 -13.41 5.36 8.28
N PHE A 130 -13.02 4.32 9.02
CA PHE A 130 -12.58 3.06 8.42
C PHE A 130 -13.69 2.32 7.67
N SER A 131 -14.94 2.39 8.14
CA SER A 131 -16.08 1.81 7.44
C SER A 131 -16.31 2.46 6.09
N SER A 132 -16.21 3.79 6.02
CA SER A 132 -16.36 4.53 4.77
C SER A 132 -15.26 4.16 3.76
N ILE A 133 -14.02 4.06 4.23
CA ILE A 133 -12.88 3.68 3.39
C ILE A 133 -13.04 2.23 2.90
N ALA A 134 -13.35 1.29 3.80
CA ALA A 134 -13.52 -0.11 3.42
C ALA A 134 -14.67 -0.33 2.41
N ASN A 135 -15.73 0.48 2.51
CA ASN A 135 -16.86 0.41 1.58
C ASN A 135 -16.55 1.00 0.20
N SER A 136 -15.54 1.85 0.08
CA SER A 136 -15.16 2.49 -1.20
C SER A 136 -14.43 1.54 -2.17
N ALA A 137 -13.90 0.42 -1.68
CA ALA A 137 -13.18 -0.59 -2.45
C ALA A 137 -13.97 -1.92 -2.54
N LYS A 138 -15.29 -1.85 -2.55
CA LYS A 138 -16.19 -3.00 -2.74
C LYS A 138 -16.82 -2.97 -4.12
N ASP A 139 -16.93 -4.16 -4.73
CA ASP A 139 -17.80 -4.42 -5.88
C ASP A 139 -19.27 -4.43 -5.44
#